data_3accd3be42edffed57e7e1f770ffd179
#
_entry.id   3accd3be42edffed57e7e1f770ffd179
#
_cell.length_a   1.000
_cell.length_b   1.000
_cell.length_c   1.000
_cell.angle_alpha   90.00
_cell.angle_beta   90.00
_cell.angle_gamma   90.00
#
_symmetry.space_group_name_H-M   'P 1'
#
loop_
_entity.id
_entity.type
_entity.pdbx_description
1 polymer ?
#
loop_
_entity_poly.entity_id
_entity_poly.type
_entity_poly.pdbx_seq_one_letter_code
_entity_poly.pdbx_strand_id
1 'polypeptide(L)'
;MILREEKGFTYGARTRFSGSRLPGTFTASSGVRSNTTEESVNIFKNLMTAYKNPINEEDLKFTKNVTLRSNARQFETLGALRRMISNIANYDLPFDYINNQEKIVREMTIDSHNALVKKYIRPDEMIYLIVGDAATQLNGMKSLGFGNPVILDKEGNSL
;
A
#
# COMPACT_ATOMS: atom_id res chain seq x y z
N MET A 1 -0.89 7.23 13.80
CA MET A 1 -0.92 7.21 12.29
C MET A 1 -0.71 8.63 11.79
N ILE A 2 0.51 8.93 11.31
CA ILE A 2 1.05 10.30 11.13
C ILE A 2 0.08 11.25 10.42
N LEU A 3 -0.33 10.93 9.19
CA LEU A 3 -1.17 11.84 8.39
C LEU A 3 -2.54 12.15 9.00
N ARG A 4 -3.15 11.19 9.72
CA ARG A 4 -4.48 11.34 10.30
C ARG A 4 -4.44 11.85 11.73
N GLU A 5 -3.71 11.16 12.61
CA GLU A 5 -3.80 11.36 14.07
C GLU A 5 -2.87 12.46 14.57
N GLU A 6 -1.68 12.56 13.99
CA GLU A 6 -0.69 13.56 14.40
C GLU A 6 -0.85 14.87 13.62
N LYS A 7 -1.07 14.79 12.31
CA LYS A 7 -1.14 15.96 11.42
C LYS A 7 -2.56 16.44 11.11
N GLY A 8 -3.55 15.57 11.20
CA GLY A 8 -4.94 15.90 10.85
C GLY A 8 -5.13 16.30 9.38
N PHE A 9 -4.27 15.81 8.47
CA PHE A 9 -4.29 16.20 7.05
C PHE A 9 -5.33 15.41 6.25
N THR A 10 -5.74 14.26 6.73
CA THR A 10 -6.62 13.31 6.04
C THR A 10 -7.55 12.58 6.99
N TYR A 11 -8.66 12.08 6.48
CA TYR A 11 -9.50 11.10 7.16
C TYR A 11 -8.92 9.67 7.10
N GLY A 12 -7.99 9.39 6.21
CA GLY A 12 -7.31 8.10 6.13
C GLY A 12 -6.29 8.02 5.01
N ALA A 13 -5.25 7.23 5.26
CA ALA A 13 -4.28 6.79 4.27
C ALA A 13 -4.34 5.28 4.16
N ARG A 14 -4.13 4.74 2.96
CA ARG A 14 -4.26 3.32 2.68
C ARG A 14 -3.11 2.84 1.83
N THR A 15 -2.67 1.61 2.08
CA THR A 15 -1.78 0.89 1.19
C THR A 15 -2.47 -0.37 0.69
N ARG A 16 -2.18 -0.77 -0.53
CA ARG A 16 -2.77 -1.95 -1.14
C ARG A 16 -1.82 -2.58 -2.16
N PHE A 17 -1.72 -3.91 -2.11
CA PHE A 17 -1.28 -4.71 -3.25
C PHE A 17 -2.51 -5.13 -4.06
N SER A 18 -2.49 -4.86 -5.36
CA SER A 18 -3.46 -5.41 -6.30
C SER A 18 -2.81 -6.57 -7.04
N GLY A 19 -3.47 -7.72 -7.06
CA GLY A 19 -3.02 -8.90 -7.80
C GLY A 19 -4.00 -9.22 -8.92
N SER A 20 -3.47 -9.71 -10.04
CA SER A 20 -4.22 -10.29 -11.14
C SER A 20 -3.36 -11.36 -11.81
N ARG A 21 -3.83 -11.97 -12.92
CA ARG A 21 -2.98 -12.83 -13.75
C ARG A 21 -1.84 -12.07 -14.44
N LEU A 22 -1.98 -10.77 -14.55
CA LEU A 22 -0.94 -9.83 -14.99
C LEU A 22 -0.21 -9.25 -13.78
N PRO A 23 0.97 -8.64 -13.95
CA PRO A 23 1.67 -7.98 -12.86
C PRO A 23 0.78 -6.99 -12.13
N GLY A 24 0.73 -7.09 -10.81
CA GLY A 24 -0.02 -6.19 -9.96
C GLY A 24 0.78 -4.97 -9.54
N THR A 25 0.11 -4.03 -8.88
CA THR A 25 0.73 -2.81 -8.36
C THR A 25 0.66 -2.75 -6.85
N PHE A 26 1.66 -2.14 -6.24
CA PHE A 26 1.56 -1.60 -4.89
C PHE A 26 1.14 -0.14 -4.98
N THR A 27 0.12 0.25 -4.22
CA THR A 27 -0.38 1.63 -4.17
C THR A 27 -0.42 2.11 -2.73
N ALA A 28 0.05 3.34 -2.50
CA ALA A 28 -0.18 4.07 -1.26
C ALA A 28 -0.94 5.35 -1.61
N SER A 29 -2.07 5.60 -0.97
CA SER A 29 -2.95 6.71 -1.35
C SER A 29 -3.61 7.38 -0.15
N SER A 30 -3.87 8.67 -0.28
CA SER A 30 -4.62 9.48 0.68
C SER A 30 -5.26 10.67 -0.03
N GLY A 31 -6.47 11.03 0.38
CA GLY A 31 -7.04 12.34 0.08
C GLY A 31 -6.66 13.31 1.19
N VAL A 32 -5.98 14.39 0.85
CA VAL A 32 -5.48 15.39 1.80
C VAL A 32 -6.00 16.79 1.45
N ARG A 33 -5.90 17.72 2.39
CA ARG A 33 -6.21 19.12 2.09
C ARG A 33 -5.18 19.70 1.13
N SER A 34 -5.61 20.55 0.21
CA SER A 34 -4.76 21.14 -0.83
C SER A 34 -3.48 21.77 -0.27
N ASN A 35 -3.60 22.56 0.80
CA ASN A 35 -2.47 23.23 1.44
C ASN A 35 -1.51 22.31 2.21
N THR A 36 -1.79 21.01 2.28
CA THR A 36 -0.95 20.01 2.96
C THR A 36 -0.38 18.97 1.99
N THR A 37 -0.58 19.15 0.68
CA THR A 37 -0.20 18.18 -0.34
C THR A 37 1.30 17.91 -0.34
N GLU A 38 2.13 18.95 -0.39
CA GLU A 38 3.60 18.84 -0.40
C GLU A 38 4.12 18.08 0.83
N GLU A 39 3.69 18.49 2.03
CA GLU A 39 4.10 17.83 3.27
C GLU A 39 3.62 16.37 3.31
N SER A 40 2.42 16.10 2.82
CA SER A 40 1.88 14.74 2.75
C SER A 40 2.69 13.83 1.83
N VAL A 41 3.11 14.32 0.67
CA VAL A 41 3.97 13.56 -0.25
C VAL A 41 5.34 13.28 0.39
N ASN A 42 5.94 14.27 1.07
CA ASN A 42 7.18 14.07 1.81
C ASN A 42 7.04 13.00 2.91
N ILE A 43 5.91 13.01 3.63
CA ILE A 43 5.63 11.99 4.64
C ILE A 43 5.52 10.60 3.99
N PHE A 44 4.81 10.46 2.87
CA PHE A 44 4.76 9.18 2.14
C PHE A 44 6.15 8.69 1.72
N LYS A 45 6.96 9.58 1.12
CA LYS A 45 8.34 9.26 0.72
C LYS A 45 9.16 8.74 1.89
N ASN A 46 9.14 9.48 3.01
CA ASN A 46 9.91 9.14 4.20
C ASN A 46 9.45 7.81 4.82
N LEU A 47 8.12 7.60 4.92
CA LEU A 47 7.57 6.36 5.44
C LEU A 47 7.91 5.15 4.56
N MET A 48 7.81 5.28 3.24
CA MET A 48 8.16 4.19 2.32
C MET A 48 9.66 3.88 2.37
N THR A 49 10.50 4.89 2.50
CA THR A 49 11.95 4.71 2.68
C THR A 49 12.26 4.05 4.03
N ALA A 50 11.65 4.52 5.10
CA ALA A 50 11.83 3.96 6.44
C ALA A 50 11.31 2.53 6.55
N TYR A 51 10.33 2.13 5.74
CA TYR A 51 9.79 0.77 5.72
C TYR A 51 10.80 -0.29 5.25
N LYS A 52 11.91 0.11 4.64
CA LYS A 52 13.05 -0.77 4.34
C LYS A 52 13.83 -1.23 5.59
N ASN A 53 13.67 -0.52 6.71
CA ASN A 53 14.28 -0.92 7.98
C ASN A 53 13.60 -2.18 8.52
N PRO A 54 14.36 -3.05 9.20
CA PRO A 54 13.78 -4.24 9.80
C PRO A 54 12.62 -3.92 10.74
N ILE A 55 11.53 -4.67 10.60
CA ILE A 55 10.44 -4.66 11.58
C ILE A 55 10.93 -5.25 12.91
N ASN A 56 10.43 -4.77 14.03
CA ASN A 56 10.71 -5.37 15.32
C ASN A 56 9.80 -6.58 15.61
N GLU A 57 10.15 -7.35 16.63
CA GLU A 57 9.41 -8.56 17.05
C GLU A 57 7.96 -8.27 17.43
N GLU A 58 7.72 -7.15 18.11
CA GLU A 58 6.39 -6.76 18.59
C GLU A 58 5.47 -6.42 17.41
N ASP A 59 5.95 -5.61 16.46
CA ASP A 59 5.20 -5.24 15.27
C ASP A 59 4.94 -6.47 14.38
N LEU A 60 5.90 -7.36 14.23
CA LEU A 60 5.70 -8.61 13.50
C LEU A 60 4.61 -9.47 14.15
N LYS A 61 4.68 -9.65 15.47
CA LYS A 61 3.69 -10.40 16.24
C LYS A 61 2.29 -9.78 16.12
N PHE A 62 2.22 -8.45 16.25
CA PHE A 62 0.96 -7.72 16.07
C PHE A 62 0.37 -7.95 14.68
N THR A 63 1.17 -7.77 13.64
CA THR A 63 0.73 -7.94 12.24
C THR A 63 0.26 -9.36 11.96
N LYS A 64 0.99 -10.39 12.43
CA LYS A 64 0.58 -11.79 12.33
C LYS A 64 -0.78 -12.02 12.98
N ASN A 65 -0.96 -11.54 14.20
CA ASN A 65 -2.22 -11.70 14.94
C ASN A 65 -3.41 -11.03 14.23
N VAL A 66 -3.22 -9.80 13.74
CA VAL A 66 -4.27 -9.08 12.98
C VAL A 66 -4.64 -9.85 11.70
N THR A 67 -3.64 -10.32 10.97
CA THR A 67 -3.86 -11.05 9.70
C THR A 67 -4.61 -12.34 9.95
N LEU A 68 -4.17 -13.15 10.92
CA LEU A 68 -4.81 -14.43 11.23
C LEU A 68 -6.24 -14.28 11.75
N ARG A 69 -6.50 -13.27 12.59
CA ARG A 69 -7.86 -12.98 13.07
C ARG A 69 -8.78 -12.47 11.96
N SER A 70 -8.25 -11.73 10.99
CA SER A 70 -9.06 -11.25 9.86
C SER A 70 -9.51 -12.38 8.94
N ASN A 71 -8.75 -13.47 8.86
CA ASN A 71 -9.11 -14.62 8.04
C ASN A 71 -10.40 -15.32 8.50
N ALA A 72 -10.69 -15.35 9.79
CA ALA A 72 -11.95 -15.91 10.30
C ALA A 72 -13.18 -15.27 9.63
N ARG A 73 -13.13 -13.96 9.38
CA ARG A 73 -14.23 -13.22 8.74
C ARG A 73 -14.47 -13.58 7.27
N GLN A 74 -13.52 -14.25 6.62
CA GLN A 74 -13.68 -14.67 5.22
C GLN A 74 -14.74 -15.75 5.04
N PHE A 75 -15.21 -16.36 6.13
CA PHE A 75 -16.23 -17.42 6.10
C PHE A 75 -17.62 -16.93 6.59
N GLU A 76 -17.73 -15.69 7.04
CA GLU A 76 -18.96 -15.21 7.71
C GLU A 76 -20.07 -14.81 6.74
N THR A 77 -19.78 -14.51 5.49
CA THR A 77 -20.79 -14.03 4.53
C THR A 77 -20.76 -14.79 3.21
N LEU A 78 -21.92 -14.92 2.56
CA LEU A 78 -21.99 -15.48 1.20
C LEU A 78 -21.11 -14.72 0.20
N GLY A 79 -21.01 -13.41 0.32
CA GLY A 79 -20.13 -12.60 -0.52
C GLY A 79 -18.64 -12.92 -0.33
N ALA A 80 -18.22 -13.22 0.91
CA ALA A 80 -16.86 -13.63 1.21
C ALA A 80 -16.57 -15.03 0.64
N LEU A 81 -17.48 -15.98 0.83
CA LEU A 81 -17.38 -17.33 0.26
C LEU A 81 -17.32 -17.29 -1.27
N ARG A 82 -18.19 -16.50 -1.92
CA ARG A 82 -18.15 -16.32 -3.36
C ARG A 82 -16.79 -15.80 -3.85
N ARG A 83 -16.22 -14.79 -3.18
CA ARG A 83 -14.88 -14.27 -3.52
C ARG A 83 -13.80 -15.34 -3.39
N MET A 84 -13.87 -16.15 -2.33
CA MET A 84 -12.93 -17.25 -2.12
C MET A 84 -12.98 -18.25 -3.27
N ILE A 85 -14.19 -18.73 -3.63
CA ILE A 85 -14.38 -19.66 -4.76
C ILE A 85 -13.92 -19.02 -6.07
N SER A 86 -14.26 -17.73 -6.30
CA SER A 86 -13.80 -17.01 -7.48
C SER A 86 -12.29 -16.91 -7.56
N ASN A 87 -11.60 -16.71 -6.43
CA ASN A 87 -10.14 -16.67 -6.39
C ASN A 87 -9.54 -18.03 -6.73
N ILE A 88 -10.08 -19.11 -6.17
CA ILE A 88 -9.66 -20.48 -6.49
C ILE A 88 -9.78 -20.71 -8.00
N ALA A 89 -10.94 -20.41 -8.58
CA ALA A 89 -11.19 -20.64 -10.00
C ALA A 89 -10.36 -19.73 -10.93
N ASN A 90 -10.21 -18.46 -10.58
CA ASN A 90 -9.51 -17.48 -11.43
C ASN A 90 -7.99 -17.64 -11.41
N TYR A 91 -7.43 -18.09 -10.30
CA TYR A 91 -5.98 -18.18 -10.10
C TYR A 91 -5.46 -19.60 -9.99
N ASP A 92 -6.34 -20.58 -10.21
CA ASP A 92 -6.00 -22.02 -10.13
C ASP A 92 -5.34 -22.38 -8.79
N LEU A 93 -5.93 -21.86 -7.69
CA LEU A 93 -5.42 -22.08 -6.35
C LEU A 93 -5.91 -23.43 -5.80
N PRO A 94 -5.12 -24.08 -4.94
CA PRO A 94 -5.57 -25.28 -4.25
C PRO A 94 -6.71 -24.93 -3.27
N PHE A 95 -7.60 -25.89 -2.99
CA PHE A 95 -8.74 -25.67 -2.09
C PHE A 95 -8.34 -25.29 -0.66
N ASP A 96 -7.15 -25.65 -0.25
CA ASP A 96 -6.58 -25.34 1.07
C ASP A 96 -5.69 -24.07 1.08
N TYR A 97 -5.77 -23.23 0.01
CA TYR A 97 -4.86 -22.08 -0.12
C TYR A 97 -4.91 -21.12 1.08
N ILE A 98 -6.07 -20.99 1.75
CA ILE A 98 -6.18 -20.15 2.94
C ILE A 98 -5.38 -20.74 4.09
N ASN A 99 -5.44 -22.05 4.30
CA ASN A 99 -4.66 -22.73 5.33
C ASN A 99 -3.16 -22.61 5.05
N ASN A 100 -2.77 -22.71 3.78
CA ASN A 100 -1.38 -22.51 3.36
C ASN A 100 -0.92 -21.07 3.58
N GLN A 101 -1.75 -20.07 3.30
CA GLN A 101 -1.45 -18.68 3.61
C GLN A 101 -1.32 -18.44 5.12
N GLU A 102 -2.22 -19.01 5.93
CA GLU A 102 -2.11 -18.90 7.39
C GLU A 102 -0.82 -19.52 7.92
N LYS A 103 -0.43 -20.68 7.38
CA LYS A 103 0.84 -21.33 7.74
C LYS A 103 2.02 -20.40 7.43
N ILE A 104 2.08 -19.82 6.23
CA ILE A 104 3.12 -18.86 5.84
C ILE A 104 3.17 -17.69 6.83
N VAL A 105 2.02 -17.12 7.21
CA VAL A 105 1.95 -16.01 8.16
C VAL A 105 2.43 -16.44 9.56
N ARG A 106 2.03 -17.62 10.04
CA ARG A 106 2.45 -18.16 11.35
C ARG A 106 3.96 -18.39 11.41
N GLU A 107 4.54 -18.92 10.35
CA GLU A 107 5.96 -19.26 10.24
C GLU A 107 6.85 -18.06 9.84
N MET A 108 6.26 -16.91 9.50
CA MET A 108 7.01 -15.73 9.08
C MET A 108 7.96 -15.25 10.18
N THR A 109 9.22 -15.05 9.81
CA THR A 109 10.28 -14.49 10.64
C THR A 109 10.57 -13.05 10.22
N ILE A 110 11.31 -12.31 11.03
CA ILE A 110 11.80 -10.97 10.68
C ILE A 110 12.59 -11.02 9.37
N ASP A 111 13.47 -12.00 9.20
CA ASP A 111 14.30 -12.13 8.00
C ASP A 111 13.47 -12.38 6.75
N SER A 112 12.49 -13.30 6.82
CA SER A 112 11.60 -13.57 5.70
C SER A 112 10.70 -12.38 5.36
N HIS A 113 10.19 -11.65 6.36
CA HIS A 113 9.45 -10.42 6.18
C HIS A 113 10.31 -9.36 5.48
N ASN A 114 11.53 -9.12 5.97
CA ASN A 114 12.44 -8.12 5.40
C ASN A 114 12.86 -8.47 3.96
N ALA A 115 13.02 -9.75 3.65
CA ALA A 115 13.27 -10.19 2.27
C ALA A 115 12.09 -9.84 1.34
N LEU A 116 10.84 -10.02 1.79
CA LEU A 116 9.66 -9.63 1.04
C LEU A 116 9.57 -8.11 0.88
N VAL A 117 9.82 -7.34 1.93
CA VAL A 117 9.85 -5.87 1.85
C VAL A 117 10.85 -5.40 0.80
N LYS A 118 12.09 -5.87 0.87
CA LYS A 118 13.15 -5.51 -0.10
C LYS A 118 12.77 -5.87 -1.53
N LYS A 119 12.05 -6.97 -1.73
CA LYS A 119 11.64 -7.44 -3.05
C LYS A 119 10.51 -6.61 -3.65
N TYR A 120 9.51 -6.23 -2.84
CA TYR A 120 8.25 -5.68 -3.33
C TYR A 120 8.04 -4.20 -3.04
N ILE A 121 8.70 -3.62 -2.04
CA ILE A 121 8.60 -2.20 -1.70
C ILE A 121 9.88 -1.50 -2.18
N ARG A 122 9.78 -0.81 -3.31
CA ARG A 122 10.90 -0.11 -3.97
C ARG A 122 10.61 1.39 -4.04
N PRO A 123 10.86 2.15 -2.96
CA PRO A 123 10.52 3.58 -2.89
C PRO A 123 11.14 4.41 -4.00
N ASP A 124 12.34 4.03 -4.45
CA ASP A 124 13.09 4.74 -5.47
C ASP A 124 12.53 4.55 -6.89
N GLU A 125 11.64 3.56 -7.06
CA GLU A 125 10.97 3.24 -8.34
C GLU A 125 9.47 3.61 -8.32
N MET A 126 8.99 4.28 -7.26
CA MET A 126 7.57 4.66 -7.16
C MET A 126 7.25 5.86 -8.04
N ILE A 127 6.10 5.80 -8.68
CA ILE A 127 5.50 6.93 -9.39
C ILE A 127 4.62 7.69 -8.40
N TYR A 128 4.82 8.99 -8.30
CA TYR A 128 4.02 9.87 -7.47
C TYR A 128 3.00 10.60 -8.34
N LEU A 129 1.72 10.25 -8.18
CA LEU A 129 0.61 10.88 -8.89
C LEU A 129 -0.15 11.78 -7.93
N ILE A 130 -0.22 13.06 -8.25
CA ILE A 130 -0.95 14.07 -7.49
C ILE A 130 -2.11 14.57 -8.33
N VAL A 131 -3.31 14.54 -7.76
CA VAL A 131 -4.52 15.09 -8.39
C VAL A 131 -4.96 16.31 -7.58
N GLY A 132 -4.95 17.49 -8.21
CA GLY A 132 -5.28 18.76 -7.56
C GLY A 132 -5.14 19.93 -8.51
N ASP A 133 -5.21 21.14 -7.96
CA ASP A 133 -5.02 22.38 -8.71
C ASP A 133 -3.53 22.61 -8.99
N ALA A 134 -3.12 22.47 -10.25
CA ALA A 134 -1.74 22.66 -10.68
C ALA A 134 -1.22 24.06 -10.41
N ALA A 135 -2.06 25.11 -10.49
CA ALA A 135 -1.64 26.49 -10.26
C ALA A 135 -1.11 26.71 -8.84
N THR A 136 -1.67 26.01 -7.87
CA THR A 136 -1.28 26.13 -6.45
C THR A 136 -0.28 25.06 -6.01
N GLN A 137 -0.23 23.87 -6.64
CA GLN A 137 0.55 22.73 -6.18
C GLN A 137 1.88 22.54 -6.90
N LEU A 138 1.99 22.96 -8.16
CA LEU A 138 3.12 22.62 -9.02
C LEU A 138 4.49 23.06 -8.43
N ASN A 139 4.55 24.24 -7.82
CA ASN A 139 5.80 24.74 -7.25
C ASN A 139 6.28 23.89 -6.06
N GLY A 140 5.37 23.47 -5.18
CA GLY A 140 5.67 22.57 -4.09
C GLY A 140 6.14 21.19 -4.58
N MET A 141 5.58 20.71 -5.70
CA MET A 141 6.00 19.41 -6.26
C MET A 141 7.43 19.43 -6.81
N LYS A 142 7.89 20.57 -7.35
CA LYS A 142 9.29 20.73 -7.82
C LYS A 142 10.31 20.63 -6.69
N SER A 143 9.93 21.02 -5.47
CA SER A 143 10.82 20.99 -4.30
C SER A 143 11.04 19.60 -3.73
N LEU A 144 10.24 18.58 -4.13
CA LEU A 144 10.28 17.25 -3.58
C LEU A 144 11.50 16.39 -4.00
N GLY A 145 12.28 16.87 -4.98
CA GLY A 145 13.49 16.20 -5.44
C GLY A 145 13.25 14.96 -6.33
N PHE A 146 12.06 14.86 -6.96
CA PHE A 146 11.73 13.79 -7.92
C PHE A 146 11.98 14.19 -9.38
N GLY A 147 12.63 15.31 -9.63
CA GLY A 147 12.76 15.92 -10.95
C GLY A 147 11.61 16.89 -11.27
N ASN A 148 11.47 17.25 -12.54
CA ASN A 148 10.39 18.12 -12.97
C ASN A 148 9.06 17.36 -13.04
N PRO A 149 7.99 17.85 -12.41
CA PRO A 149 6.67 17.28 -12.55
C PRO A 149 6.19 17.35 -13.99
N VAL A 150 5.57 16.28 -14.48
CA VAL A 150 4.88 16.25 -15.77
C VAL A 150 3.41 16.55 -15.52
N ILE A 151 2.87 17.58 -16.16
CA ILE A 151 1.45 17.90 -16.07
C ILE A 151 0.70 17.05 -17.09
N LEU A 152 -0.35 16.38 -16.63
CA LEU A 152 -1.20 15.53 -17.47
C LEU A 152 -2.60 16.15 -17.55
N ASP A 153 -3.24 16.00 -18.70
CA ASP A 153 -4.68 16.23 -18.83
C ASP A 153 -5.49 15.10 -18.16
N LYS A 154 -6.81 15.20 -18.21
CA LYS A 154 -7.71 14.19 -17.62
C LYS A 154 -7.72 12.85 -18.37
N GLU A 155 -7.22 12.82 -19.58
CA GLU A 155 -7.03 11.63 -20.40
C GLU A 155 -5.65 10.98 -20.17
N GLY A 156 -4.75 11.65 -19.42
CA GLY A 156 -3.41 11.17 -19.09
C GLY A 156 -2.34 11.56 -20.12
N ASN A 157 -2.63 12.48 -21.04
CA ASN A 157 -1.64 12.98 -21.98
C ASN A 157 -0.82 14.12 -21.35
N SER A 158 0.46 14.21 -21.70
CA SER A 158 1.31 15.32 -21.27
C SER A 158 0.86 16.63 -21.91
N LEU A 159 0.75 17.69 -21.09
CA LEU A 159 0.49 19.06 -21.50
C LEU A 159 1.77 19.82 -21.80
#